data_5903a372c2489056c35fce12aad3d860
#
_entry.id   5903a372c2489056c35fce12aad3d860
#
_cell.length_a   1.000
_cell.length_b   1.000
_cell.length_c   1.000
_cell.angle_alpha   90.00
_cell.angle_beta   90.00
_cell.angle_gamma   90.00
#
_symmetry.space_group_name_H-M   'P 1'
#
loop_
_entity.id
_entity.type
_entity.pdbx_description
1 polymer ?
#
loop_
_entity_poly.entity_id
_entity_poly.type
_entity_poly.pdbx_seq_one_letter_code
_entity_poly.pdbx_strand_id
1 'polypeptide(L)'
;MFPVYEQKKENVHILQKTSRHAPPHLHNSVEFIYVISGSMEIGMGQELFHMDEGDFAVIFPDVIHHYQVFEKGKNKSIYVWALPVITSNYMDTLQNLCPVDPVIKKADLHPDIKYVLQALLQQKNISKEKKEEIQNTSENVLEERSVEQAYIQILLARSLGKMKLMDKKSVESNDIVYQAVSYIAKHFREDLSLEKISKEL
;
A
#
# COMPACT_ATOMS: atom_id res chain seq x y z
N MET A 1 7.95 -13.42 14.42
CA MET A 1 8.73 -12.92 13.26
C MET A 1 8.56 -11.42 13.28
N PHE A 2 9.63 -10.63 13.31
CA PHE A 2 9.53 -9.17 13.32
C PHE A 2 9.08 -8.66 11.96
N PRO A 3 8.27 -7.59 11.87
CA PRO A 3 7.89 -6.99 10.60
C PRO A 3 9.11 -6.41 9.89
N VAL A 4 9.14 -6.56 8.56
CA VAL A 4 10.22 -6.04 7.71
C VAL A 4 9.82 -4.66 7.20
N TYR A 5 10.69 -3.67 7.36
CA TYR A 5 10.49 -2.37 6.74
C TYR A 5 10.98 -2.38 5.30
N GLU A 6 10.09 -2.09 4.36
CA GLU A 6 10.39 -2.00 2.93
C GLU A 6 10.39 -0.55 2.47
N GLN A 7 11.56 0.01 2.21
CA GLN A 7 11.65 1.36 1.66
C GLN A 7 11.34 1.38 0.16
N LYS A 8 10.20 1.94 -0.22
CA LYS A 8 9.87 2.20 -1.63
C LYS A 8 10.55 3.49 -2.08
N LYS A 9 11.11 3.50 -3.29
CA LYS A 9 11.91 4.62 -3.84
C LYS A 9 11.25 5.30 -5.02
N GLU A 10 10.41 4.57 -5.78
CA GLU A 10 9.69 5.10 -6.94
C GLU A 10 8.45 5.86 -6.46
N ASN A 11 8.14 6.98 -7.11
CA ASN A 11 6.93 7.76 -6.80
C ASN A 11 5.67 6.92 -6.97
N VAL A 12 5.60 6.16 -8.07
CA VAL A 12 4.56 5.15 -8.33
C VAL A 12 5.24 3.87 -8.81
N HIS A 13 4.88 2.76 -8.20
CA HIS A 13 5.27 1.44 -8.67
C HIS A 13 4.03 0.59 -8.87
N ILE A 14 3.84 0.05 -10.06
CA ILE A 14 2.72 -0.85 -10.36
C ILE A 14 3.23 -2.22 -10.81
N LEU A 15 2.58 -3.26 -10.34
CA LEU A 15 2.94 -4.63 -10.66
C LEU A 15 1.70 -5.53 -10.70
N GLN A 16 1.52 -6.23 -11.81
CA GLN A 16 0.60 -7.37 -11.89
C GLN A 16 1.39 -8.65 -11.69
N LYS A 17 1.03 -9.42 -10.68
CA LYS A 17 1.72 -10.68 -10.34
C LYS A 17 0.78 -11.73 -9.77
N THR A 18 1.26 -12.98 -9.75
CA THR A 18 0.65 -14.03 -8.93
C THR A 18 0.88 -13.69 -7.45
N SER A 19 -0.22 -13.60 -6.70
CA SER A 19 -0.18 -13.32 -5.26
C SER A 19 0.45 -14.49 -4.51
N ARG A 20 1.23 -14.18 -3.47
CA ARG A 20 1.92 -15.14 -2.62
C ARG A 20 1.80 -14.71 -1.17
N HIS A 21 2.05 -15.65 -0.25
CA HIS A 21 2.28 -15.28 1.14
C HIS A 21 3.35 -14.21 1.24
N ALA A 22 3.08 -13.18 2.03
CA ALA A 22 4.07 -12.22 2.46
C ALA A 22 4.05 -12.14 3.98
N PRO A 23 5.20 -12.23 4.65
CA PRO A 23 5.27 -12.08 6.10
C PRO A 23 4.89 -10.67 6.53
N PRO A 24 4.67 -10.41 7.83
CA PRO A 24 4.42 -9.07 8.34
C PRO A 24 5.49 -8.08 7.87
N HIS A 25 5.06 -7.00 7.24
CA HIS A 25 5.91 -5.93 6.72
C HIS A 25 5.18 -4.60 6.78
N LEU A 26 5.92 -3.52 6.63
CA LEU A 26 5.41 -2.17 6.50
C LEU A 26 6.30 -1.38 5.53
N HIS A 27 5.76 -0.32 4.97
CA HIS A 27 6.48 0.56 4.03
C HIS A 27 5.93 1.99 4.07
N ASN A 28 6.73 2.93 3.58
CA ASN A 28 6.42 4.36 3.56
C ASN A 28 5.42 4.80 2.48
N SER A 29 4.82 3.89 1.73
CA SER A 29 3.91 4.18 0.62
C SER A 29 2.48 3.79 0.95
N VAL A 30 1.49 4.45 0.35
CA VAL A 30 0.15 3.89 0.25
C VAL A 30 0.19 2.74 -0.76
N GLU A 31 -0.44 1.62 -0.44
CA GLU A 31 -0.57 0.47 -1.32
C GLU A 31 -2.01 0.23 -1.69
N PHE A 32 -2.25 0.02 -2.98
CA PHE A 32 -3.54 -0.38 -3.52
C PHE A 32 -3.43 -1.79 -4.09
N ILE A 33 -4.41 -2.62 -3.77
CA ILE A 33 -4.45 -4.02 -4.19
C ILE A 33 -5.78 -4.29 -4.87
N TYR A 34 -5.75 -4.88 -6.06
CA TYR A 34 -6.95 -5.32 -6.77
C TYR A 34 -6.81 -6.80 -7.15
N VAL A 35 -7.75 -7.62 -6.72
CA VAL A 35 -7.76 -9.05 -7.02
C VAL A 35 -8.35 -9.27 -8.41
N ILE A 36 -7.52 -9.76 -9.35
CA ILE A 36 -7.93 -10.07 -10.73
C ILE A 36 -8.61 -11.44 -10.80
N SER A 37 -8.07 -12.42 -10.06
CA SER A 37 -8.62 -13.77 -9.97
C SER A 37 -8.18 -14.45 -8.68
N GLY A 38 -9.03 -15.37 -8.19
CA GLY A 38 -8.81 -16.09 -6.93
C GLY A 38 -9.15 -15.25 -5.70
N SER A 39 -8.53 -15.57 -4.57
CA SER A 39 -8.77 -14.90 -3.29
C SER A 39 -7.49 -14.74 -2.49
N MET A 40 -7.49 -13.81 -1.54
CA MET A 40 -6.41 -13.60 -0.59
C MET A 40 -6.93 -13.01 0.72
N GLU A 41 -6.16 -13.19 1.79
CA GLU A 41 -6.38 -12.51 3.06
C GLU A 41 -5.34 -11.41 3.27
N ILE A 42 -5.78 -10.27 3.80
CA ILE A 42 -4.91 -9.22 4.32
C ILE A 42 -4.99 -9.27 5.84
N GLY A 43 -3.87 -9.52 6.51
CA GLY A 43 -3.76 -9.35 7.95
C GLY A 43 -3.30 -7.95 8.30
N MET A 44 -4.00 -7.26 9.18
CA MET A 44 -3.68 -5.93 9.67
C MET A 44 -4.02 -5.84 11.15
N GLY A 45 -3.03 -5.61 12.00
CA GLY A 45 -3.20 -5.77 13.45
C GLY A 45 -3.56 -7.21 13.81
N GLN A 46 -4.67 -7.41 14.52
CA GLN A 46 -5.18 -8.74 14.90
C GLN A 46 -6.29 -9.26 13.96
N GLU A 47 -6.65 -8.50 12.95
CA GLU A 47 -7.76 -8.80 12.05
C GLU A 47 -7.27 -9.38 10.72
N LEU A 48 -8.10 -10.25 10.14
CA LEU A 48 -7.93 -10.80 8.79
C LEU A 48 -9.09 -10.35 7.92
N PHE A 49 -8.76 -9.76 6.78
CA PHE A 49 -9.72 -9.21 5.82
C PHE A 49 -9.68 -10.03 4.53
N HIS A 50 -10.78 -10.70 4.23
CA HIS A 50 -10.92 -11.52 3.05
C HIS A 50 -11.18 -10.71 1.79
N MET A 51 -10.47 -11.04 0.71
CA MET A 51 -10.65 -10.46 -0.63
C MET A 51 -10.90 -11.55 -1.65
N ASP A 52 -11.95 -11.37 -2.45
CA ASP A 52 -12.28 -12.18 -3.63
C ASP A 52 -11.99 -11.45 -4.94
N GLU A 53 -12.17 -12.14 -6.06
CA GLU A 53 -12.06 -11.56 -7.39
C GLU A 53 -12.93 -10.30 -7.58
N GLY A 54 -12.29 -9.20 -7.92
CA GLY A 54 -12.89 -7.89 -8.10
C GLY A 54 -12.89 -7.00 -6.88
N ASP A 55 -12.46 -7.50 -5.71
CA ASP A 55 -12.28 -6.70 -4.51
C ASP A 55 -11.02 -5.84 -4.61
N PHE A 56 -11.04 -4.73 -3.88
CA PHE A 56 -9.97 -3.74 -3.85
C PHE A 56 -9.61 -3.38 -2.41
N ALA A 57 -8.35 -3.18 -2.13
CA ALA A 57 -7.91 -2.76 -0.79
C ALA A 57 -6.96 -1.59 -0.85
N VAL A 58 -6.92 -0.82 0.25
CA VAL A 58 -5.98 0.29 0.46
C VAL A 58 -5.28 0.12 1.80
N ILE A 59 -3.97 -0.04 1.77
CA ILE A 59 -3.09 -0.07 2.94
C ILE A 59 -2.39 1.28 3.05
N PHE A 60 -2.50 1.92 4.20
CA PHE A 60 -1.88 3.22 4.44
C PHE A 60 -0.40 3.07 4.77
N PRO A 61 0.42 4.13 4.56
CA PRO A 61 1.82 4.13 4.92
C PRO A 61 2.06 3.72 6.37
N ASP A 62 3.13 3.00 6.62
CA ASP A 62 3.60 2.59 7.95
C ASP A 62 2.64 1.71 8.76
N VAL A 63 1.60 1.15 8.12
CA VAL A 63 0.71 0.15 8.71
C VAL A 63 1.34 -1.24 8.52
N ILE A 64 1.52 -1.98 9.62
CA ILE A 64 1.99 -3.37 9.57
C ILE A 64 0.90 -4.25 8.98
N HIS A 65 1.24 -4.97 7.92
CA HIS A 65 0.32 -5.87 7.24
C HIS A 65 1.03 -7.09 6.68
N HIS A 66 0.26 -8.14 6.37
CA HIS A 66 0.76 -9.35 5.75
C HIS A 66 -0.29 -9.94 4.79
N TYR A 67 0.15 -10.85 3.90
CA TYR A 67 -0.75 -11.52 2.97
C TYR A 67 -0.75 -13.02 3.16
N GLN A 68 -1.94 -13.62 3.13
CA GLN A 68 -2.12 -15.06 3.11
C GLN A 68 -2.85 -15.47 1.82
N VAL A 69 -2.32 -16.49 1.16
CA VAL A 69 -2.88 -17.02 -0.09
C VAL A 69 -2.94 -18.54 0.02
N PHE A 70 -4.13 -19.10 -0.08
CA PHE A 70 -4.34 -20.51 0.17
C PHE A 70 -4.17 -21.37 -1.08
N GLU A 71 -4.53 -20.85 -2.26
CA GLU A 71 -4.41 -21.56 -3.54
C GLU A 71 -3.19 -21.06 -4.33
N LYS A 72 -2.09 -21.82 -4.26
CA LYS A 72 -0.86 -21.45 -4.96
C LYS A 72 -1.06 -21.41 -6.48
N GLY A 73 -0.63 -20.31 -7.10
CA GLY A 73 -0.56 -20.14 -8.55
C GLY A 73 -1.84 -19.67 -9.23
N LYS A 74 -2.99 -19.69 -8.56
CA LYS A 74 -4.28 -19.26 -9.14
C LYS A 74 -4.62 -17.78 -8.87
N ASN A 75 -4.07 -17.24 -7.82
CA ASN A 75 -4.39 -15.88 -7.38
C ASN A 75 -3.54 -14.85 -8.13
N LYS A 76 -4.18 -13.93 -8.84
CA LYS A 76 -3.53 -12.83 -9.53
C LYS A 76 -4.06 -11.51 -9.02
N SER A 77 -3.16 -10.56 -8.75
CA SER A 77 -3.53 -9.23 -8.29
C SER A 77 -2.67 -8.15 -8.95
N ILE A 78 -3.23 -6.94 -9.00
CA ILE A 78 -2.51 -5.72 -9.30
C ILE A 78 -2.15 -5.08 -7.96
N TYR A 79 -0.90 -4.67 -7.83
CA TYR A 79 -0.37 -3.92 -6.70
C TYR A 79 0.12 -2.58 -7.20
N VAL A 80 -0.26 -1.50 -6.53
CA VAL A 80 0.23 -0.15 -6.80
C VAL A 80 0.75 0.43 -5.50
N TRP A 81 2.01 0.85 -5.48
CA TRP A 81 2.61 1.59 -4.37
C TRP A 81 2.81 3.03 -4.81
N ALA A 82 2.39 3.97 -3.98
CA ALA A 82 2.56 5.39 -4.23
C ALA A 82 3.16 6.09 -2.99
N LEU A 83 4.24 6.84 -3.19
CA LEU A 83 4.87 7.59 -2.10
C LEU A 83 3.96 8.73 -1.62
N PRO A 84 3.96 9.09 -0.32
CA PRO A 84 3.14 10.18 0.20
C PRO A 84 3.34 11.51 -0.51
N VAL A 85 4.54 11.78 -1.03
CA VAL A 85 4.85 13.03 -1.74
C VAL A 85 3.93 13.32 -2.93
N ILE A 86 3.37 12.29 -3.56
CA ILE A 86 2.44 12.46 -4.71
C ILE A 86 0.97 12.39 -4.30
N THR A 87 0.67 12.16 -3.04
CA THR A 87 -0.71 12.06 -2.55
C THR A 87 -1.36 13.40 -2.25
N SER A 88 -0.56 14.50 -2.27
CA SER A 88 -1.03 15.89 -2.13
C SER A 88 -1.98 16.10 -0.95
N ASN A 89 -3.24 16.41 -1.22
CA ASN A 89 -4.26 16.71 -0.21
C ASN A 89 -4.59 15.57 0.76
N TYR A 90 -4.16 14.33 0.45
CA TYR A 90 -4.41 13.16 1.30
C TYR A 90 -3.26 12.84 2.24
N MET A 91 -2.14 13.57 2.17
CA MET A 91 -0.94 13.25 2.95
C MET A 91 -1.23 13.19 4.45
N ASP A 92 -1.90 14.20 4.99
CA ASP A 92 -2.25 14.26 6.42
C ASP A 92 -3.16 13.08 6.84
N THR A 93 -4.18 12.79 6.04
CA THR A 93 -5.07 11.64 6.25
C THR A 93 -4.29 10.33 6.26
N LEU A 94 -3.42 10.11 5.29
CA LEU A 94 -2.63 8.88 5.16
C LEU A 94 -1.57 8.73 6.26
N GLN A 95 -1.06 9.83 6.81
CA GLN A 95 -0.08 9.79 7.89
C GLN A 95 -0.71 9.53 9.26
N ASN A 96 -1.87 10.12 9.53
CA ASN A 96 -2.46 10.12 10.88
C ASN A 96 -3.57 9.09 11.07
N LEU A 97 -4.21 8.65 9.98
CA LEU A 97 -5.34 7.73 10.05
C LEU A 97 -4.99 6.38 9.40
N CYS A 98 -5.82 5.37 9.69
CA CYS A 98 -5.81 4.08 9.00
C CYS A 98 -7.25 3.59 8.80
N PRO A 99 -7.52 2.75 7.79
CA PRO A 99 -8.84 2.18 7.60
C PRO A 99 -9.16 1.16 8.69
N VAL A 100 -10.41 1.17 9.17
CA VAL A 100 -10.94 0.11 10.06
C VAL A 100 -11.04 -1.21 9.30
N ASP A 101 -11.49 -1.15 8.05
CA ASP A 101 -11.49 -2.24 7.07
C ASP A 101 -10.80 -1.71 5.81
N PRO A 102 -9.67 -2.29 5.39
CA PRO A 102 -8.96 -1.86 4.20
C PRO A 102 -9.64 -2.29 2.90
N VAL A 103 -10.65 -3.18 2.94
CA VAL A 103 -11.23 -3.83 1.77
C VAL A 103 -12.51 -3.12 1.31
N ILE A 104 -12.57 -2.79 0.03
CA ILE A 104 -13.77 -2.36 -0.67
C ILE A 104 -14.24 -3.52 -1.54
N LYS A 105 -15.43 -4.02 -1.25
CA LYS A 105 -16.00 -5.13 -1.99
C LYS A 105 -16.35 -4.73 -3.43
N LYS A 106 -16.27 -5.68 -4.35
CA LYS A 106 -16.57 -5.52 -5.79
C LYS A 106 -17.90 -4.78 -6.06
N ALA A 107 -18.92 -5.04 -5.24
CA ALA A 107 -20.24 -4.42 -5.37
C ALA A 107 -20.23 -2.90 -5.10
N ASP A 108 -19.30 -2.44 -4.25
CA ASP A 108 -19.18 -1.03 -3.84
C ASP A 108 -18.06 -0.29 -4.56
N LEU A 109 -17.31 -1.01 -5.42
CA LEU A 109 -16.14 -0.48 -6.10
C LEU A 109 -16.53 0.51 -7.20
N HIS A 110 -15.97 1.72 -7.14
CA HIS A 110 -16.22 2.73 -8.18
C HIS A 110 -15.53 2.31 -9.51
N PRO A 111 -16.21 2.44 -10.67
CA PRO A 111 -15.65 2.04 -11.98
C PRO A 111 -14.29 2.68 -12.32
N ASP A 112 -14.09 3.93 -11.90
CA ASP A 112 -12.84 4.67 -12.14
C ASP A 112 -11.63 3.92 -11.59
N ILE A 113 -11.76 3.18 -10.47
CA ILE A 113 -10.65 2.44 -9.86
C ILE A 113 -10.11 1.41 -10.85
N LYS A 114 -10.98 0.60 -11.43
CA LYS A 114 -10.57 -0.41 -12.42
C LYS A 114 -9.96 0.23 -13.68
N TYR A 115 -10.56 1.32 -14.15
CA TYR A 115 -10.04 2.07 -15.30
C TYR A 115 -8.62 2.59 -15.03
N VAL A 116 -8.40 3.24 -13.90
CA VAL A 116 -7.09 3.80 -13.52
C VAL A 116 -6.02 2.72 -13.38
N LEU A 117 -6.34 1.58 -12.76
CA LEU A 117 -5.40 0.46 -12.63
C LEU A 117 -4.97 -0.08 -14.00
N GLN A 118 -5.91 -0.19 -14.95
CA GLN A 118 -5.61 -0.61 -16.31
C GLN A 118 -4.74 0.44 -17.04
N ALA A 119 -5.05 1.72 -16.90
CA ALA A 119 -4.29 2.81 -17.51
C ALA A 119 -2.85 2.85 -16.99
N LEU A 120 -2.64 2.73 -15.67
CA LEU A 120 -1.31 2.66 -15.07
C LEU A 120 -0.50 1.45 -15.57
N LEU A 121 -1.12 0.27 -15.71
CA LEU A 121 -0.46 -0.91 -16.27
C LEU A 121 -0.04 -0.71 -17.73
N GLN A 122 -0.91 -0.11 -18.55
CA GLN A 122 -0.60 0.19 -19.96
C GLN A 122 0.55 1.18 -20.08
N GLN A 123 0.52 2.26 -19.29
CA GLN A 123 1.58 3.27 -19.27
C GLN A 123 2.94 2.65 -18.93
N LYS A 124 2.99 1.77 -17.91
CA LYS A 124 4.23 1.06 -17.54
C LYS A 124 4.75 0.17 -18.66
N ASN A 125 3.90 -0.52 -19.39
CA ASN A 125 4.32 -1.37 -20.51
C ASN A 125 4.90 -0.54 -21.66
N ILE A 126 4.26 0.58 -22.01
CA ILE A 126 4.75 1.52 -23.03
C ILE A 126 6.11 2.11 -22.61
N SER A 127 6.27 2.51 -21.34
CA SER A 127 7.53 3.06 -20.84
C SER A 127 8.67 2.03 -20.84
N LYS A 128 8.38 0.74 -20.69
CA LYS A 128 9.38 -0.32 -20.83
C LYS A 128 9.84 -0.49 -22.28
N GLU A 129 8.91 -0.53 -23.22
CA GLU A 129 9.20 -0.65 -24.65
C GLU A 129 9.99 0.56 -25.18
N LYS A 130 9.61 1.78 -24.75
CA LYS A 130 10.32 3.01 -25.12
C LYS A 130 11.73 3.12 -24.53
N LYS A 131 12.02 2.54 -23.38
CA LYS A 131 13.39 2.55 -22.80
C LYS A 131 14.41 1.80 -23.65
N GLU A 132 13.97 0.91 -24.52
CA GLU A 132 14.83 0.21 -25.47
C GLU A 132 15.09 1.01 -26.74
N GLU A 133 14.28 2.07 -27.05
CA GLU A 133 14.35 2.77 -28.34
C GLU A 133 14.64 4.28 -28.30
N ILE A 134 14.43 5.03 -27.19
CA ILE A 134 14.49 6.52 -27.24
C ILE A 134 15.11 7.16 -25.99
N GLN A 135 15.97 8.16 -26.22
CA GLN A 135 16.38 9.14 -25.22
C GLN A 135 15.14 9.89 -24.66
N ASN A 136 14.83 9.67 -23.38
CA ASN A 136 13.76 10.38 -22.68
C ASN A 136 14.06 11.88 -22.64
N THR A 137 13.27 12.71 -23.31
CA THR A 137 13.30 14.16 -23.12
C THR A 137 12.70 14.52 -21.77
N SER A 138 13.19 15.59 -21.13
CA SER A 138 12.71 16.04 -19.81
C SER A 138 11.21 16.36 -19.78
N GLU A 139 10.63 16.78 -20.89
CA GLU A 139 9.21 17.10 -21.05
C GLU A 139 8.31 15.85 -20.93
N ASN A 140 8.68 14.76 -21.60
CA ASN A 140 7.94 13.49 -21.53
C ASN A 140 7.92 12.91 -20.11
N VAL A 141 9.02 13.05 -19.36
CA VAL A 141 9.10 12.58 -17.97
C VAL A 141 8.20 13.38 -17.03
N LEU A 142 8.07 14.69 -17.25
CA LEU A 142 7.21 15.55 -16.45
C LEU A 142 5.73 15.25 -16.70
N GLU A 143 5.34 15.04 -17.95
CA GLU A 143 3.98 14.66 -18.34
C GLU A 143 3.58 13.31 -17.71
N GLU A 144 4.42 12.29 -17.86
CA GLU A 144 4.17 10.95 -17.27
C GLU A 144 3.96 11.03 -15.76
N ARG A 145 4.79 11.77 -15.02
CA ARG A 145 4.66 11.96 -13.58
C ARG A 145 3.37 12.67 -13.17
N SER A 146 2.96 13.67 -13.93
CA SER A 146 1.72 14.41 -13.68
C SER A 146 0.48 13.54 -13.88
N VAL A 147 0.49 12.69 -14.89
CA VAL A 147 -0.58 11.72 -15.15
C VAL A 147 -0.63 10.64 -14.07
N GLU A 148 0.51 10.08 -13.67
CA GLU A 148 0.59 9.12 -12.56
C GLU A 148 0.02 9.72 -11.27
N GLN A 149 0.41 10.96 -10.93
CA GLN A 149 -0.12 11.67 -9.77
C GLN A 149 -1.64 11.83 -9.84
N ALA A 150 -2.18 12.23 -11.01
CA ALA A 150 -3.63 12.36 -11.20
C ALA A 150 -4.35 11.03 -11.00
N TYR A 151 -3.81 9.93 -11.50
CA TYR A 151 -4.36 8.59 -11.28
C TYR A 151 -4.37 8.18 -9.80
N ILE A 152 -3.30 8.46 -9.06
CA ILE A 152 -3.26 8.18 -7.62
C ILE A 152 -4.29 9.04 -6.87
N GLN A 153 -4.49 10.31 -7.25
CA GLN A 153 -5.53 11.16 -6.67
C GLN A 153 -6.94 10.59 -6.91
N ILE A 154 -7.20 10.04 -8.10
CA ILE A 154 -8.49 9.38 -8.40
C ILE A 154 -8.67 8.13 -7.53
N LEU A 155 -7.66 7.27 -7.42
CA LEU A 155 -7.72 6.08 -6.56
C LEU A 155 -8.06 6.47 -5.12
N LEU A 156 -7.37 7.47 -4.56
CA LEU A 156 -7.62 7.95 -3.20
C LEU A 156 -9.02 8.55 -3.05
N ALA A 157 -9.43 9.44 -3.96
CA ALA A 157 -10.74 10.08 -3.92
C ALA A 157 -11.90 9.07 -3.97
N ARG A 158 -11.76 8.00 -4.77
CA ARG A 158 -12.80 6.99 -4.95
C ARG A 158 -12.82 5.92 -3.85
N SER A 159 -11.71 5.71 -3.16
CA SER A 159 -11.61 4.72 -2.09
C SER A 159 -11.87 5.31 -0.71
N LEU A 160 -11.26 6.45 -0.35
CA LEU A 160 -11.36 7.00 1.01
C LEU A 160 -12.80 7.37 1.40
N GLY A 161 -13.62 7.82 0.44
CA GLY A 161 -15.03 8.10 0.68
C GLY A 161 -15.89 6.86 1.00
N LYS A 162 -15.35 5.66 0.81
CA LYS A 162 -16.01 4.37 1.09
C LYS A 162 -15.51 3.71 2.38
N MET A 163 -14.46 4.25 2.98
CA MET A 163 -13.79 3.67 4.14
C MET A 163 -14.15 4.41 5.42
N LYS A 164 -14.34 3.67 6.50
CA LYS A 164 -14.33 4.22 7.84
C LYS A 164 -12.87 4.30 8.30
N LEU A 165 -12.44 5.50 8.69
CA LEU A 165 -11.08 5.74 9.17
C LEU A 165 -11.07 5.87 10.69
N MET A 166 -9.95 5.49 11.29
CA MET A 166 -9.66 5.66 12.72
C MET A 166 -8.25 6.25 12.90
N ASP A 167 -7.99 6.79 14.08
CA ASP A 167 -6.67 7.32 14.42
C ASP A 167 -5.65 6.16 14.44
N LYS A 168 -4.56 6.31 13.73
CA LYS A 168 -3.48 5.32 13.66
C LYS A 168 -2.90 5.01 15.04
N LYS A 169 -2.79 6.01 15.91
CA LYS A 169 -2.31 5.86 17.28
C LYS A 169 -3.17 4.91 18.10
N SER A 170 -4.47 4.80 17.82
CA SER A 170 -5.35 3.87 18.54
C SER A 170 -5.04 2.40 18.20
N VAL A 171 -4.56 2.13 16.99
CA VAL A 171 -4.08 0.80 16.59
C VAL A 171 -2.70 0.53 17.17
N GLU A 172 -1.81 1.52 17.09
CA GLU A 172 -0.44 1.44 17.62
C GLU A 172 -0.43 1.23 19.14
N SER A 173 -1.36 1.89 19.88
CA SER A 173 -1.43 1.78 21.33
C SER A 173 -1.89 0.42 21.85
N ASN A 174 -2.57 -0.37 21.02
CA ASN A 174 -3.08 -1.68 21.38
C ASN A 174 -2.18 -2.84 20.91
N ASP A 175 -1.16 -2.56 20.09
CA ASP A 175 -0.24 -3.57 19.56
C ASP A 175 1.17 -3.32 20.06
N ILE A 176 1.68 -4.20 20.93
CA ILE A 176 3.02 -4.12 21.50
C ILE A 176 4.13 -4.12 20.41
N VAL A 177 3.87 -4.74 19.26
CA VAL A 177 4.82 -4.76 18.14
C VAL A 177 4.95 -3.36 17.52
N TYR A 178 3.83 -2.66 17.34
CA TYR A 178 3.83 -1.26 16.89
C TYR A 178 4.55 -0.35 17.87
N GLN A 179 4.27 -0.50 19.18
CA GLN A 179 4.93 0.28 20.21
C GLN A 179 6.44 0.05 20.17
N ALA A 180 6.88 -1.20 20.07
CA ALA A 180 8.30 -1.55 19.99
C ALA A 180 8.96 -0.96 18.73
N VAL A 181 8.34 -1.11 17.57
CA VAL A 181 8.87 -0.57 16.29
C VAL A 181 8.93 0.96 16.35
N SER A 182 7.89 1.61 16.85
CA SER A 182 7.84 3.08 17.01
C SER A 182 8.92 3.58 17.97
N TYR A 183 9.09 2.88 19.11
CA TYR A 183 10.14 3.22 20.08
C TYR A 183 11.54 3.09 19.47
N ILE A 184 11.82 1.97 18.80
CA ILE A 184 13.10 1.74 18.12
C ILE A 184 13.34 2.81 17.04
N ALA A 185 12.32 3.15 16.23
CA ALA A 185 12.44 4.15 15.18
C ALA A 185 12.74 5.56 15.71
N LYS A 186 12.25 5.90 16.91
CA LYS A 186 12.54 7.20 17.56
C LYS A 186 13.93 7.23 18.20
N HIS A 187 14.42 6.08 18.70
CA HIS A 187 15.64 5.99 19.51
C HIS A 187 16.78 5.19 18.84
N PHE A 188 16.69 4.91 17.52
CA PHE A 188 17.68 4.06 16.82
C PHE A 188 19.12 4.58 16.86
N ARG A 189 19.33 5.85 17.23
CA ARG A 189 20.67 6.46 17.41
C ARG A 189 21.22 6.30 18.83
N GLU A 190 20.42 5.76 19.73
CA GLU A 190 20.79 5.50 21.13
C GLU A 190 21.22 4.04 21.30
N ASP A 191 21.85 3.74 22.42
CA ASP A 191 22.14 2.36 22.80
C ASP A 191 20.87 1.68 23.28
N LEU A 192 20.30 0.81 22.43
CA LEU A 192 19.05 0.11 22.66
C LEU A 192 19.30 -1.31 23.15
N SER A 193 18.75 -1.66 24.31
CA SER A 193 18.68 -3.04 24.79
C SER A 193 17.24 -3.53 24.89
N LEU A 194 17.04 -4.84 24.84
CA LEU A 194 15.71 -5.43 25.02
C LEU A 194 15.09 -5.05 26.37
N GLU A 195 15.92 -4.92 27.43
CA GLU A 195 15.48 -4.48 28.75
C GLU A 195 14.98 -3.03 28.74
N LYS A 196 15.66 -2.14 28.01
CA LYS A 196 15.26 -0.74 27.86
C LYS A 196 13.94 -0.64 27.10
N ILE A 197 13.78 -1.37 26.01
CA ILE A 197 12.54 -1.42 25.19
C ILE A 197 11.39 -1.97 26.04
N SER A 198 11.61 -3.08 26.74
CA SER A 198 10.57 -3.74 27.57
C SER A 198 10.10 -2.91 28.78
N LYS A 199 10.88 -1.93 29.24
CA LYS A 199 10.48 -1.03 30.34
C LYS A 199 9.61 0.14 29.83
N GLU A 200 9.72 0.47 28.57
CA GLU A 200 9.04 1.62 27.95
C GLU A 200 7.72 1.20 27.25
N LEU A 201 7.50 -0.11 27.08
CA LEU A 201 6.26 -0.71 26.54
C LEU A 201 5.33 -1.18 27.65
#